data_58787ecb8d80dd100edad85cbb4ffb78
#
_entry.id   58787ecb8d80dd100edad85cbb4ffb78
#
_cell.length_a   1.000
_cell.length_b   1.000
_cell.length_c   1.000
_cell.angle_alpha   90.00
_cell.angle_beta   90.00
_cell.angle_gamma   90.00
#
_symmetry.space_group_name_H-M   'P 1'
#
loop_
_entity.id
_entity.type
_entity.pdbx_description
1 polymer ?
#
loop_
_entity_poly.entity_id
_entity_poly.type
_entity_poly.pdbx_seq_one_letter_code
_entity_poly.pdbx_strand_id
1 'polypeptide(L)'
;MSKMLPNQRHDAILATLQQQGRVLAVEMAERLNTTEATIRRDLRQLAAQNLCKRIYGGALAPTPATGPISARLQLSGDEKQALALAALALVKEGQVIFLDAGSTHLYLAELLPRDLRLTVVTNALTIAGKMLEQPGIRTILIGGELDADIGGCVDAKAVQEIDDFYFDLAFVGICAYDPGCGFSALNYQDAQFKKRL
;
A
#
# COMPACT_ATOMS: atom_id res chain seq x y z
N MET A 1 -13.38 -40.57 6.83
CA MET A 1 -13.35 -39.10 6.82
C MET A 1 -12.67 -38.67 5.53
N SER A 2 -13.32 -37.89 4.70
CA SER A 2 -12.79 -37.46 3.38
C SER A 2 -11.60 -36.51 3.57
N LYS A 3 -10.51 -36.78 2.87
CA LYS A 3 -9.29 -35.99 2.91
C LYS A 3 -9.57 -34.69 2.16
N MET A 4 -9.43 -33.55 2.82
CA MET A 4 -9.66 -32.22 2.23
C MET A 4 -8.77 -31.99 1.00
N LEU A 5 -9.34 -31.47 -0.09
CA LEU A 5 -8.60 -31.19 -1.32
C LEU A 5 -7.59 -30.05 -1.13
N PRO A 6 -6.47 -30.02 -1.88
CA PRO A 6 -5.47 -28.95 -1.76
C PRO A 6 -6.06 -27.54 -1.85
N ASN A 7 -6.94 -27.28 -2.82
CA ASN A 7 -7.55 -25.95 -2.99
C ASN A 7 -8.39 -25.55 -1.78
N GLN A 8 -9.19 -26.46 -1.22
CA GLN A 8 -9.98 -26.18 -0.02
C GLN A 8 -9.11 -25.86 1.20
N ARG A 9 -7.92 -26.53 1.31
CA ARG A 9 -6.97 -26.19 2.37
C ARG A 9 -6.32 -24.84 2.17
N HIS A 10 -5.96 -24.50 0.93
CA HIS A 10 -5.45 -23.17 0.58
C HIS A 10 -6.46 -22.08 0.96
N ASP A 11 -7.73 -22.25 0.58
CA ASP A 11 -8.81 -21.30 0.94
C ASP A 11 -8.96 -21.15 2.46
N ALA A 12 -8.91 -22.25 3.21
CA ALA A 12 -8.97 -22.21 4.67
C ALA A 12 -7.75 -21.51 5.30
N ILE A 13 -6.55 -21.72 4.75
CA ILE A 13 -5.33 -21.04 5.20
C ILE A 13 -5.44 -19.54 4.91
N LEU A 14 -5.84 -19.15 3.69
CA LEU A 14 -5.99 -17.76 3.27
C LEU A 14 -7.05 -17.03 4.10
N ALA A 15 -8.20 -17.66 4.35
CA ALA A 15 -9.23 -17.11 5.24
C ALA A 15 -8.70 -16.85 6.65
N THR A 16 -7.89 -17.77 7.19
CA THR A 16 -7.29 -17.61 8.52
C THR A 16 -6.25 -16.49 8.53
N LEU A 17 -5.41 -16.43 7.49
CA LEU A 17 -4.45 -15.33 7.31
C LEU A 17 -5.17 -13.97 7.25
N GLN A 18 -6.28 -13.89 6.54
CA GLN A 18 -7.05 -12.66 6.40
C GLN A 18 -7.69 -12.22 7.73
N GLN A 19 -8.18 -13.17 8.53
CA GLN A 19 -8.85 -12.89 9.80
C GLN A 19 -7.87 -12.62 10.96
N GLN A 20 -6.77 -13.36 11.02
CA GLN A 20 -5.85 -13.38 12.17
C GLN A 20 -4.48 -12.76 11.88
N GLY A 21 -4.21 -12.41 10.62
CA GLY A 21 -2.92 -11.88 10.17
C GLY A 21 -1.79 -12.92 10.15
N ARG A 22 -1.99 -14.10 10.75
CA ARG A 22 -0.98 -15.19 10.83
C ARG A 22 -1.62 -16.57 10.87
N VAL A 23 -0.84 -17.59 10.52
CA VAL A 23 -1.15 -19.01 10.74
C VAL A 23 0.06 -19.73 11.27
N LEU A 24 -0.14 -20.67 12.22
CA LEU A 24 0.86 -21.63 12.65
C LEU A 24 0.58 -22.98 11.97
N ALA A 25 1.64 -23.63 11.46
CA ALA A 25 1.50 -24.87 10.72
C ALA A 25 0.94 -26.02 11.59
N VAL A 26 1.29 -26.04 12.88
CA VAL A 26 0.78 -27.02 13.85
C VAL A 26 -0.74 -26.84 14.03
N GLU A 27 -1.19 -25.63 14.35
CA GLU A 27 -2.62 -25.33 14.59
C GLU A 27 -3.48 -25.61 13.35
N MET A 28 -2.97 -25.22 12.17
CA MET A 28 -3.67 -25.50 10.91
C MET A 28 -3.72 -27.00 10.58
N ALA A 29 -2.69 -27.77 10.92
CA ALA A 29 -2.66 -29.21 10.72
C ALA A 29 -3.74 -29.91 11.58
N GLU A 30 -3.85 -29.55 12.84
CA GLU A 30 -4.89 -30.03 13.75
C GLU A 30 -6.29 -29.66 13.26
N ARG A 31 -6.51 -28.37 12.97
CA ARG A 31 -7.81 -27.85 12.53
C ARG A 31 -8.30 -28.47 11.23
N LEU A 32 -7.40 -28.74 10.28
CA LEU A 32 -7.74 -29.31 8.96
C LEU A 32 -7.55 -30.82 8.91
N ASN A 33 -7.29 -31.47 10.05
CA ASN A 33 -7.07 -32.91 10.18
C ASN A 33 -6.07 -33.46 9.13
N THR A 34 -4.89 -32.82 9.09
CA THR A 34 -3.79 -33.17 8.18
C THR A 34 -2.45 -33.13 8.90
N THR A 35 -1.35 -33.34 8.18
CA THR A 35 -0.01 -33.28 8.78
C THR A 35 0.59 -31.87 8.65
N GLU A 36 1.45 -31.51 9.62
CA GLU A 36 2.21 -30.26 9.57
C GLU A 36 3.07 -30.17 8.30
N ALA A 37 3.63 -31.30 7.84
CA ALA A 37 4.39 -31.34 6.59
C ALA A 37 3.54 -30.97 5.37
N THR A 38 2.26 -31.34 5.36
CA THR A 38 1.31 -30.97 4.30
C THR A 38 1.06 -29.45 4.34
N ILE A 39 0.75 -28.90 5.51
CA ILE A 39 0.55 -27.45 5.69
C ILE A 39 1.80 -26.65 5.30
N ARG A 40 2.99 -27.10 5.70
CA ARG A 40 4.25 -26.45 5.31
C ARG A 40 4.48 -26.45 3.79
N ARG A 41 4.00 -27.49 3.08
CA ARG A 41 4.02 -27.55 1.61
C ARG A 41 3.03 -26.55 1.02
N ASP A 42 1.80 -26.51 1.53
CA ASP A 42 0.76 -25.59 1.10
C ASP A 42 1.23 -24.12 1.31
N LEU A 43 1.79 -23.80 2.49
CA LEU A 43 2.36 -22.47 2.77
C LEU A 43 3.52 -22.09 1.83
N ARG A 44 4.34 -23.08 1.37
CA ARG A 44 5.36 -22.81 0.35
C ARG A 44 4.74 -22.45 -0.99
N GLN A 45 3.67 -23.14 -1.40
CA GLN A 45 2.99 -22.84 -2.66
C GLN A 45 2.30 -21.47 -2.62
N LEU A 46 1.62 -21.14 -1.51
CA LEU A 46 0.99 -19.83 -1.31
C LEU A 46 2.02 -18.70 -1.26
N ALA A 47 3.16 -18.92 -0.63
CA ALA A 47 4.24 -17.93 -0.60
C ALA A 47 4.89 -17.70 -1.98
N ALA A 48 5.03 -18.75 -2.80
CA ALA A 48 5.50 -18.62 -4.18
C ALA A 48 4.54 -17.80 -5.07
N GLN A 49 3.27 -17.69 -4.66
CA GLN A 49 2.23 -16.87 -5.30
C GLN A 49 2.08 -15.49 -4.61
N ASN A 50 2.97 -15.13 -3.67
CA ASN A 50 2.90 -13.91 -2.86
C ASN A 50 1.60 -13.78 -2.01
N LEU A 51 0.91 -14.87 -1.75
CA LEU A 51 -0.32 -14.91 -0.96
C LEU A 51 -0.07 -15.02 0.55
N CYS A 52 1.17 -15.26 0.97
CA CYS A 52 1.60 -15.18 2.37
C CYS A 52 3.12 -15.00 2.47
N LYS A 53 3.61 -14.50 3.60
CA LYS A 53 5.03 -14.42 3.94
C LYS A 53 5.38 -15.53 4.93
N ARG A 54 6.27 -16.45 4.56
CA ARG A 54 6.70 -17.53 5.45
C ARG A 54 7.54 -17.01 6.62
N ILE A 55 7.24 -17.54 7.80
CA ILE A 55 8.03 -17.39 9.03
C ILE A 55 8.38 -18.77 9.58
N TYR A 56 9.23 -18.82 10.62
CA TYR A 56 9.48 -20.05 11.34
C TYR A 56 8.17 -20.55 12.00
N GLY A 57 7.79 -21.80 11.72
CA GLY A 57 6.58 -22.42 12.26
C GLY A 57 5.27 -22.07 11.54
N GLY A 58 5.25 -21.17 10.53
CA GLY A 58 3.99 -20.77 9.89
C GLY A 58 4.14 -19.76 8.77
N ALA A 59 3.12 -18.90 8.66
CA ALA A 59 3.13 -17.77 7.74
C ALA A 59 2.35 -16.58 8.33
N LEU A 60 2.70 -15.39 7.85
CA LEU A 60 1.94 -14.14 8.05
C LEU A 60 1.12 -13.84 6.79
N ALA A 61 0.01 -13.15 6.97
CA ALA A 61 -0.67 -12.51 5.85
C ALA A 61 0.33 -11.63 5.09
N PRO A 62 0.23 -11.56 3.76
CA PRO A 62 0.97 -10.55 3.05
C PRO A 62 0.48 -9.21 3.59
N THR A 63 1.39 -8.40 4.10
CA THR A 63 1.03 -7.04 4.46
C THR A 63 0.64 -6.35 3.15
N PRO A 64 -0.55 -5.76 3.01
CA PRO A 64 -0.94 -5.05 1.78
C PRO A 64 0.06 -3.96 1.38
N ALA A 65 0.88 -3.52 2.33
CA ALA A 65 1.96 -2.55 2.14
C ALA A 65 3.25 -3.15 1.54
N THR A 66 3.42 -4.47 1.48
CA THR A 66 4.65 -5.12 0.98
C THR A 66 4.40 -5.73 -0.39
N GLY A 67 4.80 -5.03 -1.42
CA GLY A 67 4.75 -5.48 -2.81
C GLY A 67 4.80 -4.29 -3.75
N PRO A 68 5.16 -4.51 -5.02
CA PRO A 68 5.25 -3.42 -5.98
C PRO A 68 3.92 -2.67 -6.09
N ILE A 69 3.99 -1.38 -6.35
CA ILE A 69 2.80 -0.53 -6.48
C ILE A 69 1.78 -1.11 -7.48
N SER A 70 2.25 -1.76 -8.54
CA SER A 70 1.40 -2.40 -9.56
C SER A 70 0.47 -3.47 -8.98
N ALA A 71 0.93 -4.27 -8.03
CA ALA A 71 0.10 -5.26 -7.34
C ALA A 71 -0.91 -4.58 -6.40
N ARG A 72 -0.48 -3.52 -5.69
CA ARG A 72 -1.33 -2.78 -4.77
C ARG A 72 -2.45 -2.00 -5.45
N LEU A 73 -2.26 -1.58 -6.71
CA LEU A 73 -3.30 -0.91 -7.50
C LEU A 73 -4.54 -1.78 -7.74
N GLN A 74 -4.39 -3.10 -7.75
CA GLN A 74 -5.46 -4.05 -8.04
C GLN A 74 -6.20 -4.55 -6.79
N LEU A 75 -5.71 -4.20 -5.58
CA LEU A 75 -6.26 -4.68 -4.31
C LEU A 75 -7.18 -3.62 -3.67
N SER A 76 -8.24 -4.09 -3.01
CA SER A 76 -9.09 -3.25 -2.12
C SER A 76 -9.61 -1.97 -2.78
N GLY A 77 -10.17 -2.08 -3.99
CA GLY A 77 -10.64 -0.92 -4.76
C GLY A 77 -11.73 -0.13 -4.04
N ASP A 78 -12.71 -0.81 -3.44
CA ASP A 78 -13.85 -0.17 -2.77
C ASP A 78 -13.42 0.60 -1.51
N GLU A 79 -12.54 0.02 -0.69
CA GLU A 79 -12.00 0.68 0.51
C GLU A 79 -11.15 1.91 0.14
N LYS A 80 -10.32 1.81 -0.91
CA LYS A 80 -9.52 2.93 -1.39
C LYS A 80 -10.37 4.05 -1.95
N GLN A 81 -11.42 3.71 -2.67
CA GLN A 81 -12.38 4.68 -3.18
C GLN A 81 -13.10 5.39 -2.05
N ALA A 82 -13.56 4.67 -1.02
CA ALA A 82 -14.18 5.25 0.16
C ALA A 82 -13.24 6.20 0.90
N LEU A 83 -11.97 5.82 1.09
CA LEU A 83 -10.94 6.67 1.69
C LEU A 83 -10.65 7.92 0.82
N ALA A 84 -10.58 7.76 -0.49
CA ALA A 84 -10.37 8.87 -1.41
C ALA A 84 -11.52 9.88 -1.39
N LEU A 85 -12.77 9.41 -1.32
CA LEU A 85 -13.95 10.27 -1.16
C LEU A 85 -13.95 11.04 0.17
N ALA A 86 -13.55 10.38 1.27
CA ALA A 86 -13.41 11.04 2.56
C ALA A 86 -12.29 12.10 2.56
N ALA A 87 -11.16 11.78 1.91
CA ALA A 87 -10.04 12.69 1.75
C ALA A 87 -10.39 13.91 0.88
N LEU A 88 -11.18 13.71 -0.17
CA LEU A 88 -11.62 14.79 -1.07
C LEU A 88 -12.38 15.89 -0.32
N ALA A 89 -13.15 15.55 0.72
CA ALA A 89 -13.88 16.53 1.52
C ALA A 89 -12.97 17.53 2.26
N LEU A 90 -11.68 17.25 2.40
CA LEU A 90 -10.69 18.13 3.01
C LEU A 90 -10.04 19.10 2.01
N VAL A 91 -10.17 18.84 0.72
CA VAL A 91 -9.54 19.62 -0.35
C VAL A 91 -10.35 20.88 -0.61
N LYS A 92 -9.66 22.02 -0.70
CA LYS A 92 -10.27 23.35 -0.95
C LYS A 92 -9.61 24.04 -2.15
N GLU A 93 -10.35 24.97 -2.72
CA GLU A 93 -9.88 25.78 -3.85
C GLU A 93 -8.56 26.49 -3.55
N GLY A 94 -7.67 26.48 -4.53
CA GLY A 94 -6.40 27.23 -4.50
C GLY A 94 -5.31 26.61 -3.65
N GLN A 95 -5.56 25.46 -2.98
CA GLN A 95 -4.56 24.83 -2.13
C GLN A 95 -3.37 24.26 -2.90
N VAL A 96 -2.23 24.22 -2.22
CA VAL A 96 -1.06 23.42 -2.58
C VAL A 96 -1.14 22.12 -1.78
N ILE A 97 -1.44 21.01 -2.45
CA ILE A 97 -1.59 19.71 -1.79
C ILE A 97 -0.48 18.75 -2.21
N PHE A 98 -0.03 17.94 -1.25
CA PHE A 98 0.89 16.84 -1.53
C PHE A 98 0.15 15.50 -1.59
N LEU A 99 0.40 14.74 -2.65
CA LEU A 99 -0.07 13.36 -2.79
C LEU A 99 1.12 12.42 -2.84
N ASP A 100 1.32 11.67 -1.76
CA ASP A 100 2.41 10.69 -1.65
C ASP A 100 2.19 9.48 -2.58
N ALA A 101 3.28 8.79 -2.90
CA ALA A 101 3.22 7.56 -3.68
C ALA A 101 2.36 6.49 -2.99
N GLY A 102 1.25 6.14 -3.62
CA GLY A 102 0.32 5.16 -3.05
C GLY A 102 -0.89 4.91 -3.93
N SER A 103 -1.35 3.66 -3.92
CA SER A 103 -2.51 3.28 -4.71
C SER A 103 -3.81 3.97 -4.28
N THR A 104 -3.97 4.30 -2.99
CA THR A 104 -5.13 5.05 -2.48
C THR A 104 -5.11 6.51 -2.97
N HIS A 105 -3.92 7.13 -3.02
CA HIS A 105 -3.76 8.49 -3.49
C HIS A 105 -4.03 8.65 -4.99
N LEU A 106 -3.84 7.59 -5.78
CA LEU A 106 -4.25 7.57 -7.18
C LEU A 106 -5.77 7.71 -7.33
N TYR A 107 -6.57 7.01 -6.49
CA TYR A 107 -8.03 7.20 -6.45
C TYR A 107 -8.41 8.63 -6.07
N LEU A 108 -7.73 9.23 -5.10
CA LEU A 108 -7.97 10.64 -4.75
C LEU A 108 -7.63 11.56 -5.93
N ALA A 109 -6.50 11.34 -6.59
CA ALA A 109 -6.09 12.11 -7.76
C ALA A 109 -7.13 12.05 -8.89
N GLU A 110 -7.78 10.91 -9.10
CA GLU A 110 -8.86 10.73 -10.09
C GLU A 110 -10.13 11.51 -9.75
N LEU A 111 -10.40 11.71 -8.46
CA LEU A 111 -11.59 12.39 -7.95
C LEU A 111 -11.43 13.91 -7.81
N LEU A 112 -10.21 14.46 -7.94
CA LEU A 112 -9.99 15.90 -7.77
C LEU A 112 -10.81 16.71 -8.78
N PRO A 113 -11.58 17.71 -8.34
CA PRO A 113 -12.34 18.58 -9.22
C PRO A 113 -11.39 19.49 -10.03
N ARG A 114 -11.66 19.61 -11.32
CA ARG A 114 -10.81 20.35 -12.27
C ARG A 114 -10.87 21.89 -12.11
N ASP A 115 -11.89 22.37 -11.45
CA ASP A 115 -12.20 23.79 -11.27
C ASP A 115 -11.65 24.39 -9.97
N LEU A 116 -11.09 23.58 -9.08
CA LEU A 116 -10.56 24.04 -7.78
C LEU A 116 -9.21 24.78 -7.85
N ARG A 117 -8.64 24.96 -9.04
CA ARG A 117 -7.35 25.67 -9.22
C ARG A 117 -6.25 25.20 -8.27
N LEU A 118 -6.17 23.89 -8.06
CA LEU A 118 -5.19 23.27 -7.16
C LEU A 118 -3.78 23.30 -7.76
N THR A 119 -2.80 23.28 -6.86
CA THR A 119 -1.45 22.82 -7.18
C THR A 119 -1.24 21.47 -6.49
N VAL A 120 -1.07 20.41 -7.29
CA VAL A 120 -0.76 19.07 -6.81
C VAL A 120 0.74 18.84 -6.91
N VAL A 121 1.39 18.57 -5.79
CA VAL A 121 2.78 18.12 -5.73
C VAL A 121 2.77 16.62 -5.41
N THR A 122 3.53 15.83 -6.13
CA THR A 122 3.61 14.38 -5.92
C THR A 122 4.99 13.84 -6.24
N ASN A 123 5.42 12.83 -5.53
CA ASN A 123 6.62 12.04 -5.86
C ASN A 123 6.28 10.78 -6.68
N ALA A 124 5.01 10.56 -7.03
CA ALA A 124 4.51 9.36 -7.70
C ALA A 124 4.34 9.55 -9.20
N LEU A 125 5.01 8.74 -10.00
CA LEU A 125 4.89 8.77 -11.46
C LEU A 125 3.46 8.47 -11.93
N THR A 126 2.77 7.52 -11.28
CA THR A 126 1.40 7.13 -11.63
C THR A 126 0.40 8.26 -11.39
N ILE A 127 0.57 9.01 -10.29
CA ILE A 127 -0.27 10.16 -9.96
C ILE A 127 0.02 11.31 -10.94
N ALA A 128 1.29 11.63 -11.18
CA ALA A 128 1.66 12.67 -12.15
C ALA A 128 1.12 12.36 -13.56
N GLY A 129 1.22 11.08 -13.99
CA GLY A 129 0.64 10.62 -15.26
C GLY A 129 -0.88 10.84 -15.32
N LYS A 130 -1.59 10.57 -14.22
CA LYS A 130 -3.04 10.79 -14.15
C LYS A 130 -3.41 12.28 -14.19
N MET A 131 -2.60 13.14 -13.59
CA MET A 131 -2.82 14.57 -13.61
C MET A 131 -2.70 15.21 -15.03
N LEU A 132 -2.01 14.56 -15.97
CA LEU A 132 -1.99 15.01 -17.37
C LEU A 132 -3.38 15.03 -18.02
N GLU A 133 -4.32 14.22 -17.51
CA GLU A 133 -5.71 14.19 -17.96
C GLU A 133 -6.54 15.33 -17.33
N GLN A 134 -5.94 16.14 -16.45
CA GLN A 134 -6.61 17.19 -15.68
C GLN A 134 -5.94 18.56 -15.85
N PRO A 135 -6.02 19.18 -17.05
CA PRO A 135 -5.26 20.37 -17.38
C PRO A 135 -5.59 21.62 -16.54
N GLY A 136 -6.69 21.59 -15.78
CA GLY A 136 -7.06 22.66 -14.83
C GLY A 136 -6.28 22.63 -13.51
N ILE A 137 -5.52 21.56 -13.24
CA ILE A 137 -4.73 21.38 -12.02
C ILE A 137 -3.24 21.54 -12.35
N ARG A 138 -2.56 22.48 -11.69
CA ARG A 138 -1.10 22.59 -11.80
C ARG A 138 -0.46 21.40 -11.08
N THR A 139 0.39 20.67 -11.80
CA THR A 139 1.07 19.49 -11.25
C THR A 139 2.57 19.69 -11.21
N ILE A 140 3.18 19.36 -10.06
CA ILE A 140 4.62 19.37 -9.85
C ILE A 140 5.01 17.95 -9.44
N LEU A 141 5.92 17.34 -10.21
CA LEU A 141 6.47 16.01 -9.91
C LEU A 141 7.83 16.18 -9.23
N ILE A 142 7.94 15.74 -7.99
CA ILE A 142 9.19 15.56 -7.28
C ILE A 142 9.97 14.44 -7.97
N GLY A 143 11.13 14.78 -8.51
CA GLY A 143 11.96 13.85 -9.28
C GLY A 143 12.99 13.12 -8.41
N GLY A 144 13.67 12.14 -9.03
CA GLY A 144 14.72 11.34 -8.38
C GLY A 144 14.80 9.95 -8.96
N GLU A 145 15.38 9.02 -8.21
CA GLU A 145 15.37 7.59 -8.54
C GLU A 145 13.99 7.00 -8.19
N LEU A 146 13.39 6.33 -9.17
CA LEU A 146 12.09 5.68 -8.98
C LEU A 146 12.25 4.35 -8.24
N ASP A 147 11.70 4.26 -7.04
CA ASP A 147 11.56 3.01 -6.30
C ASP A 147 10.29 2.27 -6.79
N ALA A 148 10.46 1.09 -7.37
CA ALA A 148 9.36 0.31 -7.97
C ALA A 148 8.39 -0.27 -6.91
N ASP A 149 8.84 -0.52 -5.69
CA ASP A 149 8.00 -1.03 -4.61
C ASP A 149 7.15 0.09 -4.02
N ILE A 150 7.71 1.28 -3.88
CA ILE A 150 6.99 2.49 -3.42
C ILE A 150 6.09 3.02 -4.54
N GLY A 151 6.61 3.06 -5.77
CA GLY A 151 5.98 3.67 -6.94
C GLY A 151 6.21 5.17 -7.03
N GLY A 152 7.29 5.66 -6.40
CA GLY A 152 7.65 7.05 -6.33
C GLY A 152 9.13 7.29 -6.03
N CYS A 153 9.56 8.56 -6.08
CA CYS A 153 10.91 8.99 -5.78
C CYS A 153 11.00 9.38 -4.30
N VAL A 154 11.94 8.75 -3.56
CA VAL A 154 12.16 9.00 -2.11
C VAL A 154 13.66 9.09 -1.77
N ASP A 155 14.51 9.21 -2.77
CA ASP A 155 15.96 9.34 -2.62
C ASP A 155 16.37 10.70 -2.05
N ALA A 156 17.67 10.91 -1.88
CA ALA A 156 18.21 12.15 -1.31
C ALA A 156 17.82 13.40 -2.13
N LYS A 157 17.68 13.26 -3.46
CA LYS A 157 17.24 14.36 -4.32
C LYS A 157 15.77 14.72 -4.05
N ALA A 158 14.88 13.72 -3.99
CA ALA A 158 13.48 13.94 -3.65
C ALA A 158 13.31 14.57 -2.27
N VAL A 159 14.13 14.14 -1.28
CA VAL A 159 14.15 14.72 0.09
C VAL A 159 14.56 16.19 0.07
N GLN A 160 15.55 16.59 -0.76
CA GLN A 160 15.93 17.99 -0.88
C GLN A 160 14.87 18.84 -1.60
N GLU A 161 14.27 18.28 -2.63
CA GLU A 161 13.27 18.99 -3.43
C GLU A 161 11.98 19.25 -2.66
N ILE A 162 11.55 18.32 -1.77
CA ILE A 162 10.34 18.46 -0.96
C ILE A 162 10.46 19.59 0.07
N ASP A 163 11.69 19.89 0.54
CA ASP A 163 11.95 20.95 1.52
C ASP A 163 11.66 22.37 0.95
N ASP A 164 11.55 22.51 -0.36
CA ASP A 164 11.24 23.79 -1.04
C ASP A 164 9.74 24.12 -1.03
N PHE A 165 8.90 23.25 -0.51
CA PHE A 165 7.45 23.40 -0.55
C PHE A 165 6.84 23.61 0.84
N TYR A 166 5.79 24.43 0.87
CA TYR A 166 4.85 24.52 1.98
C TYR A 166 3.49 24.02 1.50
N PHE A 167 2.97 23.00 2.15
CA PHE A 167 1.69 22.37 1.80
C PHE A 167 0.57 22.86 2.70
N ASP A 168 -0.58 23.19 2.10
CA ASP A 168 -1.82 23.41 2.85
C ASP A 168 -2.38 22.09 3.37
N LEU A 169 -2.12 20.99 2.65
CA LEU A 169 -2.61 19.65 2.98
C LEU A 169 -1.67 18.60 2.37
N ALA A 170 -1.31 17.59 3.17
CA ALA A 170 -0.53 16.46 2.72
C ALA A 170 -1.26 15.13 2.98
N PHE A 171 -1.40 14.30 1.95
CA PHE A 171 -1.89 12.94 2.06
C PHE A 171 -0.71 11.98 2.01
N VAL A 172 -0.35 11.46 3.17
CA VAL A 172 0.86 10.64 3.36
C VAL A 172 0.49 9.18 3.49
N GLY A 173 1.15 8.32 2.69
CA GLY A 173 0.97 6.88 2.76
C GLY A 173 1.71 6.28 3.96
N ILE A 174 1.04 5.40 4.69
CA ILE A 174 1.62 4.66 5.80
C ILE A 174 1.53 3.15 5.55
N CYS A 175 2.52 2.40 6.03
CA CYS A 175 2.53 0.94 5.90
C CYS A 175 1.84 0.26 7.08
N ALA A 176 1.99 0.80 8.28
CA ALA A 176 1.36 0.31 9.50
C ALA A 176 1.26 1.42 10.54
N TYR A 177 0.38 1.21 11.51
CA TYR A 177 0.23 2.04 12.69
C TYR A 177 0.31 1.18 13.94
N ASP A 178 1.10 1.61 14.90
CA ASP A 178 1.20 1.02 16.23
C ASP A 178 1.02 2.12 17.29
N PRO A 179 0.15 1.93 18.29
CA PRO A 179 -0.12 2.95 19.30
C PRO A 179 1.11 3.39 20.12
N GLY A 180 2.12 2.53 20.27
CA GLY A 180 3.35 2.83 21.01
C GLY A 180 4.46 3.42 20.14
N CYS A 181 4.50 3.08 18.86
CA CYS A 181 5.57 3.44 17.92
C CYS A 181 5.14 4.47 16.85
N GLY A 182 3.82 4.67 16.67
CA GLY A 182 3.28 5.57 15.65
C GLY A 182 3.18 4.96 14.26
N PHE A 183 3.40 5.77 13.24
CA PHE A 183 3.30 5.37 11.84
C PHE A 183 4.62 4.77 11.32
N SER A 184 4.50 3.77 10.43
CA SER A 184 5.63 3.10 9.80
C SER A 184 5.65 3.32 8.29
N ALA A 185 6.86 3.39 7.74
CA ALA A 185 7.12 3.47 6.31
C ALA A 185 7.72 2.14 5.78
N LEU A 186 7.77 1.98 4.46
CA LEU A 186 8.20 0.74 3.83
C LEU A 186 9.69 0.44 4.07
N ASN A 187 10.53 1.47 3.94
CA ASN A 187 11.97 1.38 4.14
C ASN A 187 12.52 2.69 4.73
N TYR A 188 13.84 2.72 4.96
CA TYR A 188 14.49 3.88 5.57
C TYR A 188 14.39 5.15 4.72
N GLN A 189 14.55 5.06 3.40
CA GLN A 189 14.48 6.21 2.49
C GLN A 189 13.06 6.79 2.48
N ASP A 190 12.04 5.93 2.38
CA ASP A 190 10.63 6.31 2.48
C ASP A 190 10.32 7.01 3.82
N ALA A 191 10.87 6.48 4.92
CA ALA A 191 10.73 7.10 6.24
C ALA A 191 11.41 8.48 6.32
N GLN A 192 12.60 8.66 5.71
CA GLN A 192 13.28 9.96 5.71
C GLN A 192 12.52 10.99 4.86
N PHE A 193 12.01 10.59 3.71
CA PHE A 193 11.20 11.45 2.85
C PHE A 193 9.92 11.91 3.59
N LYS A 194 9.17 10.99 4.17
CA LYS A 194 7.92 11.28 4.88
C LYS A 194 8.09 12.14 6.16
N LYS A 195 9.27 12.15 6.75
CA LYS A 195 9.57 13.04 7.88
C LYS A 195 9.71 14.52 7.50
N ARG A 196 9.78 14.84 6.21
CA ARG A 196 9.88 16.20 5.70
C ARG A 196 8.51 16.81 5.39
N LEU A 197 7.50 15.96 5.30
CA LEU A 197 6.09 16.35 5.15
C LEU A 197 5.45 16.69 6.49
#